data_7988df06c0e341df578aa7f6cffbc1e2
#
_entry.id   7988df06c0e341df578aa7f6cffbc1e2
#
_cell.length_a   1.000
_cell.length_b   1.000
_cell.length_c   1.000
_cell.angle_alpha   90.00
_cell.angle_beta   90.00
_cell.angle_gamma   90.00
#
_symmetry.space_group_name_H-M   'P 1'
#
loop_
_entity.id
_entity.type
_entity.pdbx_description
1 polymer ?
#
loop_
_entity_poly.entity_id
_entity_poly.type
_entity_poly.pdbx_seq_one_letter_code
_entity_poly.pdbx_strand_id
1 'polypeptide(L)'
;MKNDFEKEVKRFLMLMLVTVILVCSCSLQAFAVDYNTDLYMMPYKLVEGFNIRFIPHEDFGQTSVDHMNHAFYVWNQAMGEGFLSRDPEHTHPDTNYPSYDGESKVYRRNYGTSTFVAQLTPEDGGGILYAADIVFNMSFEWANSAQPGKYDVWTVFMHEAGHAVGIKDNPRWPDAVMYAIAYPNQEKRSLHDFDLAMIDAIYG
;
A
#
# COMPACT_ATOMS: atom_id res chain seq x y z
N MET A 1 11.74 -41.22 52.08
CA MET A 1 11.36 -41.76 50.76
C MET A 1 10.28 -40.94 50.06
N LYS A 2 9.07 -40.73 50.64
CA LYS A 2 8.00 -39.99 49.94
C LYS A 2 8.37 -38.50 49.68
N ASN A 3 9.02 -37.85 50.66
CA ASN A 3 9.48 -36.43 50.54
C ASN A 3 10.59 -36.22 49.53
N ASP A 4 11.44 -37.20 49.33
CA ASP A 4 12.55 -37.09 48.39
C ASP A 4 12.07 -37.28 46.94
N PHE A 5 11.11 -38.15 46.72
CA PHE A 5 10.49 -38.36 45.46
C PHE A 5 9.73 -37.09 44.99
N GLU A 6 8.97 -36.43 45.86
CA GLU A 6 8.27 -35.19 45.55
C GLU A 6 9.23 -34.04 45.22
N LYS A 7 10.40 -33.97 45.88
CA LYS A 7 11.43 -32.99 45.59
C LYS A 7 12.07 -33.21 44.21
N GLU A 8 12.34 -34.45 43.86
CA GLU A 8 12.93 -34.80 42.57
C GLU A 8 11.93 -34.55 41.41
N VAL A 9 10.65 -34.84 41.59
CA VAL A 9 9.60 -34.55 40.61
C VAL A 9 9.45 -33.03 40.41
N LYS A 10 9.48 -32.23 41.48
CA LYS A 10 9.44 -30.75 41.37
C LYS A 10 10.65 -30.18 40.66
N ARG A 11 11.86 -30.72 40.96
CA ARG A 11 13.09 -30.32 40.24
C ARG A 11 13.02 -30.67 38.76
N PHE A 12 12.55 -31.86 38.41
CA PHE A 12 12.41 -32.28 37.02
C PHE A 12 11.39 -31.41 36.26
N LEU A 13 10.22 -31.12 36.87
CA LEU A 13 9.21 -30.23 36.29
C LEU A 13 9.74 -28.81 36.10
N MET A 14 10.51 -28.29 37.07
CA MET A 14 11.13 -26.97 37.00
C MET A 14 12.20 -26.89 35.89
N LEU A 15 13.03 -27.96 35.73
CA LEU A 15 13.99 -28.06 34.64
C LEU A 15 13.30 -28.11 33.26
N MET A 16 12.21 -28.92 33.13
CA MET A 16 11.42 -28.99 31.92
C MET A 16 10.78 -27.63 31.58
N LEU A 17 10.28 -26.88 32.56
CA LEU A 17 9.71 -25.56 32.36
C LEU A 17 10.77 -24.56 31.88
N VAL A 18 11.97 -24.59 32.47
CA VAL A 18 13.11 -23.73 32.08
C VAL A 18 13.59 -24.06 30.67
N THR A 19 13.66 -25.34 30.31
CA THR A 19 14.04 -25.74 28.92
C THR A 19 12.97 -25.34 27.90
N VAL A 20 11.69 -25.45 28.20
CA VAL A 20 10.62 -24.98 27.32
C VAL A 20 10.65 -23.47 27.13
N ILE A 21 10.92 -22.71 28.19
CA ILE A 21 11.07 -21.24 28.11
C ILE A 21 12.31 -20.86 27.30
N LEU A 22 13.44 -21.54 27.49
CA LEU A 22 14.68 -21.31 26.71
C LEU A 22 14.50 -21.69 25.23
N VAL A 23 13.84 -22.77 24.90
CA VAL A 23 13.56 -23.19 23.51
C VAL A 23 12.57 -22.22 22.85
N CYS A 24 11.56 -21.74 23.60
CA CYS A 24 10.63 -20.73 23.10
C CYS A 24 11.27 -19.36 22.88
N SER A 25 12.26 -18.98 23.69
CA SER A 25 12.98 -17.70 23.52
C SER A 25 14.03 -17.74 22.39
N CYS A 26 14.52 -18.91 22.01
CA CYS A 26 15.44 -19.04 20.87
C CYS A 26 14.76 -19.14 19.50
N SER A 27 13.44 -19.34 19.43
CA SER A 27 12.72 -19.51 18.17
C SER A 27 12.08 -18.23 17.60
N LEU A 28 12.31 -17.07 18.22
CA LEU A 28 11.79 -15.76 17.79
C LEU A 28 12.89 -14.77 17.41
N GLN A 29 13.99 -15.23 16.86
CA GLN A 29 14.75 -14.38 15.95
C GLN A 29 14.10 -14.53 14.57
N ALA A 30 12.99 -13.83 14.38
CA ALA A 30 12.59 -13.42 13.06
C ALA A 30 13.78 -12.64 12.50
N PHE A 31 14.45 -13.19 11.48
CA PHE A 31 15.43 -12.42 10.73
C PHE A 31 14.67 -11.23 10.18
N ALA A 32 14.91 -10.05 10.74
CA ALA A 32 14.37 -8.82 10.19
C ALA A 32 14.88 -8.75 8.75
N VAL A 33 13.97 -8.81 7.78
CA VAL A 33 14.32 -8.64 6.39
C VAL A 33 14.72 -7.18 6.24
N ASP A 34 15.99 -6.92 5.88
CA ASP A 34 16.42 -5.57 5.53
C ASP A 34 15.90 -5.24 4.13
N TYR A 35 14.88 -4.41 4.07
CA TYR A 35 14.26 -3.99 2.83
C TYR A 35 15.06 -2.92 2.09
N ASN A 36 16.13 -2.35 2.68
CA ASN A 36 16.91 -1.24 2.12
C ASN A 36 15.99 -0.10 1.63
N THR A 37 15.19 0.41 2.53
CA THR A 37 14.07 1.33 2.25
C THR A 37 14.48 2.59 1.50
N ASP A 38 15.69 3.10 1.69
CA ASP A 38 16.21 4.31 1.00
C ASP A 38 16.13 4.22 -0.53
N LEU A 39 16.24 3.00 -1.09
CA LEU A 39 16.15 2.79 -2.55
C LEU A 39 14.76 3.01 -3.10
N TYR A 40 13.74 2.88 -2.25
CA TYR A 40 12.34 2.86 -2.65
C TYR A 40 11.54 4.08 -2.16
N MET A 41 12.20 5.10 -1.59
CA MET A 41 11.56 6.36 -1.25
C MET A 41 11.47 7.28 -2.45
N MET A 42 10.31 7.94 -2.62
CA MET A 42 10.17 9.06 -3.53
C MET A 42 10.95 10.29 -2.98
N PRO A 43 11.26 11.30 -3.82
CA PRO A 43 11.89 12.53 -3.35
C PRO A 43 10.94 13.45 -2.55
N TYR A 44 9.73 13.01 -2.29
CA TYR A 44 8.68 13.72 -1.55
C TYR A 44 7.96 12.79 -0.58
N LYS A 45 7.26 13.40 0.36
CA LYS A 45 6.31 12.74 1.27
C LYS A 45 5.11 13.65 1.56
N LEU A 46 4.09 13.10 2.18
CA LEU A 46 2.99 13.85 2.76
C LEU A 46 3.41 14.45 4.11
N VAL A 47 2.77 15.54 4.52
CA VAL A 47 3.05 16.21 5.81
C VAL A 47 1.78 16.34 6.63
N GLU A 48 1.93 16.30 7.95
CA GLU A 48 0.82 16.43 8.90
C GLU A 48 0.02 17.72 8.64
N GLY A 49 -1.30 17.59 8.70
CA GLY A 49 -2.23 18.69 8.46
C GLY A 49 -2.50 18.98 6.98
N PHE A 50 -1.89 18.24 6.05
CA PHE A 50 -2.13 18.37 4.63
C PHE A 50 -2.81 17.10 4.07
N ASN A 51 -3.96 17.25 3.43
CA ASN A 51 -4.72 16.15 2.85
C ASN A 51 -4.79 16.28 1.33
N ILE A 52 -4.31 15.26 0.61
CA ILE A 52 -4.49 15.15 -0.83
C ILE A 52 -5.90 14.62 -1.11
N ARG A 53 -6.70 15.43 -1.77
CA ARG A 53 -8.10 15.13 -2.06
C ARG A 53 -8.27 14.85 -3.55
N PHE A 54 -8.49 13.59 -3.90
CA PHE A 54 -8.65 13.15 -5.28
C PHE A 54 -10.08 13.32 -5.79
N ILE A 55 -10.22 13.96 -6.95
CA ILE A 55 -11.48 14.14 -7.68
C ILE A 55 -11.55 13.02 -8.73
N PRO A 56 -12.51 12.06 -8.64
CA PRO A 56 -12.61 10.97 -9.60
C PRO A 56 -13.23 11.45 -10.92
N HIS A 57 -12.84 10.83 -12.05
CA HIS A 57 -13.54 10.99 -13.32
C HIS A 57 -14.99 10.51 -13.18
N GLU A 58 -15.93 11.23 -13.81
CA GLU A 58 -17.39 10.98 -13.70
C GLU A 58 -17.81 9.58 -14.19
N ASP A 59 -17.04 8.97 -15.09
CA ASP A 59 -17.30 7.62 -15.60
C ASP A 59 -16.84 6.49 -14.66
N PHE A 60 -16.28 6.79 -13.49
CA PHE A 60 -16.09 5.75 -12.48
C PHE A 60 -17.43 5.41 -11.84
N GLY A 61 -17.87 4.16 -11.99
CA GLY A 61 -19.04 3.67 -11.27
C GLY A 61 -18.83 3.66 -9.75
N GLN A 62 -19.92 3.69 -8.98
CA GLN A 62 -19.88 3.78 -7.52
C GLN A 62 -18.97 2.76 -6.86
N THR A 63 -18.98 1.49 -7.32
CA THR A 63 -18.09 0.43 -6.78
C THR A 63 -16.62 0.79 -6.94
N SER A 64 -16.20 1.37 -8.08
CA SER A 64 -14.81 1.80 -8.28
C SER A 64 -14.45 2.97 -7.36
N VAL A 65 -15.37 3.88 -7.12
CA VAL A 65 -15.23 5.00 -6.18
C VAL A 65 -15.11 4.48 -4.73
N ASP A 66 -15.89 3.48 -4.36
CA ASP A 66 -15.80 2.84 -3.05
C ASP A 66 -14.43 2.13 -2.87
N HIS A 67 -13.92 1.51 -3.92
CA HIS A 67 -12.57 0.92 -3.91
C HIS A 67 -11.47 1.95 -3.73
N MET A 68 -11.59 3.13 -4.33
CA MET A 68 -10.69 4.26 -4.10
C MET A 68 -10.68 4.67 -2.61
N ASN A 69 -11.87 4.84 -2.02
CA ASN A 69 -12.00 5.15 -0.59
C ASN A 69 -11.34 4.08 0.29
N HIS A 70 -11.52 2.79 -0.03
CA HIS A 70 -10.90 1.70 0.71
C HIS A 70 -9.37 1.69 0.56
N ALA A 71 -8.83 1.98 -0.63
CA ALA A 71 -7.38 2.08 -0.84
C ALA A 71 -6.78 3.19 0.04
N PHE A 72 -7.37 4.39 0.02
CA PHE A 72 -6.93 5.50 0.87
C PHE A 72 -7.06 5.18 2.35
N TYR A 73 -8.15 4.52 2.76
CA TYR A 73 -8.33 4.09 4.14
C TYR A 73 -7.19 3.16 4.61
N VAL A 74 -6.81 2.16 3.80
CA VAL A 74 -5.74 1.21 4.15
C VAL A 74 -4.40 1.93 4.36
N TRP A 75 -4.00 2.82 3.46
CA TRP A 75 -2.78 3.60 3.61
C TRP A 75 -2.83 4.57 4.80
N ASN A 76 -3.92 5.31 4.96
CA ASN A 76 -4.11 6.22 6.09
C ASN A 76 -4.03 5.49 7.45
N GLN A 77 -4.60 4.28 7.55
CA GLN A 77 -4.49 3.47 8.77
C GLN A 77 -3.04 3.08 9.07
N ALA A 78 -2.26 2.75 8.05
CA ALA A 78 -0.84 2.39 8.23
C ALA A 78 0.01 3.60 8.65
N MET A 79 -0.30 4.79 8.14
CA MET A 79 0.41 6.02 8.50
C MET A 79 -0.05 6.63 9.83
N GLY A 80 -1.19 6.20 10.38
CA GLY A 80 -1.79 6.79 11.58
C GLY A 80 -2.46 8.14 11.35
N GLU A 81 -2.57 8.61 10.09
CA GLU A 81 -3.04 9.93 9.70
C GLU A 81 -3.94 9.87 8.45
N GLY A 82 -4.80 10.87 8.30
CA GLY A 82 -5.73 11.00 7.17
C GLY A 82 -5.19 11.83 6.02
N PHE A 83 -4.08 11.41 5.42
CA PHE A 83 -3.41 12.16 4.34
C PHE A 83 -4.09 12.07 2.98
N LEU A 84 -4.82 10.98 2.71
CA LEU A 84 -5.45 10.72 1.41
C LEU A 84 -6.97 10.65 1.57
N SER A 85 -7.69 11.31 0.67
CA SER A 85 -9.15 11.22 0.62
C SER A 85 -9.66 11.39 -0.81
N ARG A 86 -10.91 10.98 -1.02
CA ARG A 86 -11.67 11.31 -2.22
C ARG A 86 -12.49 12.58 -1.98
N ASP A 87 -12.63 13.43 -2.99
CA ASP A 87 -13.61 14.51 -2.96
C ASP A 87 -15.02 13.90 -2.94
N PRO A 88 -15.85 14.17 -1.92
CA PRO A 88 -17.18 13.57 -1.80
C PRO A 88 -18.23 14.20 -2.72
N GLU A 89 -17.99 15.41 -3.20
CA GLU A 89 -19.00 16.25 -3.86
C GLU A 89 -18.75 16.42 -5.35
N HIS A 90 -17.48 16.27 -5.81
CA HIS A 90 -17.11 16.59 -7.17
C HIS A 90 -16.63 15.36 -7.94
N THR A 91 -16.90 15.41 -9.23
CA THR A 91 -16.28 14.57 -10.27
C THR A 91 -15.82 15.48 -11.39
N HIS A 92 -14.98 14.99 -12.29
CA HIS A 92 -14.53 15.76 -13.47
C HIS A 92 -14.75 14.95 -14.75
N PRO A 93 -15.04 15.62 -15.89
CA PRO A 93 -15.19 14.99 -17.20
C PRO A 93 -13.88 15.01 -18.01
N ASP A 94 -12.76 15.49 -17.44
CA ASP A 94 -11.53 15.72 -18.18
C ASP A 94 -10.93 14.43 -18.69
N THR A 95 -10.66 14.37 -19.98
CA THR A 95 -9.95 13.27 -20.65
C THR A 95 -8.53 13.67 -21.04
N ASN A 96 -8.12 14.90 -20.72
CA ASN A 96 -6.81 15.44 -21.02
C ASN A 96 -5.72 14.81 -20.14
N TYR A 97 -4.47 15.15 -20.43
CA TYR A 97 -3.35 14.71 -19.60
C TYR A 97 -3.43 15.32 -18.21
N PRO A 98 -2.80 14.64 -17.24
CA PRO A 98 -2.51 15.25 -15.96
C PRO A 98 -1.97 16.66 -16.16
N SER A 99 -2.52 17.62 -15.44
CA SER A 99 -2.15 19.03 -15.53
C SER A 99 -1.55 19.47 -14.21
N TYR A 100 -0.47 20.22 -14.26
CA TYR A 100 0.11 20.82 -13.06
C TYR A 100 -0.74 22.03 -12.66
N ASP A 101 -1.92 21.78 -12.08
CA ASP A 101 -2.91 22.81 -11.71
C ASP A 101 -3.19 22.88 -10.20
N GLY A 102 -2.48 22.08 -9.39
CA GLY A 102 -2.65 22.02 -7.94
C GLY A 102 -3.87 21.22 -7.49
N GLU A 103 -4.61 20.60 -8.40
CA GLU A 103 -5.70 19.67 -8.11
C GLU A 103 -5.22 18.23 -8.24
N SER A 104 -5.84 17.32 -7.50
CA SER A 104 -5.55 15.90 -7.61
C SER A 104 -6.74 15.20 -8.26
N LYS A 105 -6.54 14.65 -9.44
CA LYS A 105 -7.60 14.03 -10.23
C LYS A 105 -7.30 12.58 -10.54
N VAL A 106 -8.37 11.78 -10.70
CA VAL A 106 -8.25 10.39 -11.18
C VAL A 106 -8.89 10.30 -12.55
N TYR A 107 -8.06 10.11 -13.57
CA TYR A 107 -8.44 10.09 -14.97
C TYR A 107 -8.72 8.68 -15.48
N ARG A 108 -9.56 8.62 -16.50
CA ARG A 108 -9.79 7.46 -17.35
C ARG A 108 -9.45 7.80 -18.79
N ARG A 109 -8.43 7.16 -19.36
CA ARG A 109 -8.02 7.46 -20.72
C ARG A 109 -7.49 6.25 -21.47
N ASN A 110 -7.86 6.13 -22.75
CA ASN A 110 -7.27 5.14 -23.63
C ASN A 110 -5.92 5.63 -24.18
N TYR A 111 -4.85 4.91 -23.86
CA TYR A 111 -3.49 5.21 -24.32
C TYR A 111 -3.02 4.30 -25.45
N GLY A 112 -3.93 3.61 -26.13
CA GLY A 112 -3.65 2.77 -27.30
C GLY A 112 -2.69 1.63 -26.95
N THR A 113 -1.50 1.63 -27.55
CA THR A 113 -0.50 0.56 -27.39
C THR A 113 0.46 0.77 -26.22
N SER A 114 0.25 1.78 -25.39
CA SER A 114 1.07 1.99 -24.19
C SER A 114 0.93 0.82 -23.21
N THR A 115 2.02 0.46 -22.55
CA THR A 115 2.10 -0.75 -21.71
C THR A 115 1.85 -0.48 -20.22
N PHE A 116 1.82 0.77 -19.78
CA PHE A 116 1.50 1.08 -18.39
C PHE A 116 0.01 0.85 -18.11
N VAL A 117 -0.30 0.29 -16.95
CA VAL A 117 -1.67 -0.04 -16.51
C VAL A 117 -2.33 1.20 -15.90
N ALA A 118 -1.66 1.83 -14.94
CA ALA A 118 -1.98 3.14 -14.40
C ALA A 118 -0.68 3.89 -14.11
N GLN A 119 -0.79 5.16 -13.76
CA GLN A 119 0.36 5.99 -13.43
C GLN A 119 -0.06 7.15 -12.54
N LEU A 120 0.70 7.39 -11.47
CA LEU A 120 0.61 8.62 -10.71
C LEU A 120 1.60 9.66 -11.24
N THR A 121 1.14 10.89 -11.40
CA THR A 121 1.95 12.06 -11.73
C THR A 121 1.93 13.01 -10.54
N PRO A 122 3.04 13.16 -9.80
CA PRO A 122 3.08 14.00 -8.62
C PRO A 122 3.27 15.48 -8.98
N GLU A 123 2.71 16.35 -8.14
CA GLU A 123 3.09 17.76 -8.05
C GLU A 123 3.71 17.98 -6.67
N ASP A 124 5.03 18.13 -6.64
CA ASP A 124 5.79 18.27 -5.41
C ASP A 124 6.70 19.50 -5.42
N GLY A 125 7.06 19.95 -4.24
CA GLY A 125 7.99 21.04 -4.04
C GLY A 125 8.62 21.01 -2.65
N GLY A 126 9.95 21.16 -2.59
CA GLY A 126 10.67 21.14 -1.32
C GLY A 126 10.59 19.80 -0.57
N GLY A 127 10.35 18.70 -1.28
CA GLY A 127 10.20 17.36 -0.68
C GLY A 127 8.79 17.08 -0.13
N ILE A 128 7.80 17.89 -0.47
CA ILE A 128 6.42 17.77 -0.04
C ILE A 128 5.54 17.56 -1.26
N LEU A 129 4.71 16.51 -1.26
CA LEU A 129 3.66 16.32 -2.25
C LEU A 129 2.47 17.21 -1.90
N TYR A 130 2.01 18.04 -2.83
CA TYR A 130 0.85 18.92 -2.62
C TYR A 130 -0.33 18.62 -3.55
N ALA A 131 -0.11 17.97 -4.69
CA ALA A 131 -1.15 17.41 -5.56
C ALA A 131 -0.60 16.19 -6.30
N ALA A 132 -1.49 15.36 -6.83
CA ALA A 132 -1.11 14.21 -7.66
C ALA A 132 -2.26 13.80 -8.56
N ASP A 133 -1.97 13.53 -9.82
CA ASP A 133 -2.92 12.96 -10.76
C ASP A 133 -2.70 11.45 -10.95
N ILE A 134 -3.76 10.67 -10.94
CA ILE A 134 -3.72 9.25 -11.25
C ILE A 134 -4.44 9.00 -12.58
N VAL A 135 -3.79 8.31 -13.48
CA VAL A 135 -4.37 7.95 -14.79
C VAL A 135 -4.55 6.45 -14.89
N PHE A 136 -5.76 6.00 -15.19
CA PHE A 136 -6.09 4.61 -15.54
C PHE A 136 -6.08 4.44 -17.05
N ASN A 137 -5.28 3.51 -17.57
CA ASN A 137 -5.20 3.23 -18.99
C ASN A 137 -6.36 2.34 -19.43
N MET A 138 -7.33 2.94 -20.10
CA MET A 138 -8.54 2.28 -20.59
C MET A 138 -8.32 1.46 -21.86
N SER A 139 -7.07 1.28 -22.32
CA SER A 139 -6.72 0.27 -23.32
C SER A 139 -6.76 -1.15 -22.78
N PHE A 140 -6.75 -1.30 -21.45
CA PHE A 140 -6.88 -2.58 -20.75
C PHE A 140 -8.32 -2.83 -20.29
N GLU A 141 -8.62 -4.10 -20.05
CA GLU A 141 -9.88 -4.52 -19.46
C GLU A 141 -9.83 -4.39 -17.93
N TRP A 142 -10.88 -3.80 -17.36
CA TRP A 142 -10.98 -3.51 -15.93
C TRP A 142 -12.14 -4.23 -15.27
N ALA A 143 -11.97 -4.59 -13.99
CA ALA A 143 -13.03 -5.15 -13.16
C ALA A 143 -12.89 -4.65 -11.71
N ASN A 144 -13.93 -4.83 -10.90
CA ASN A 144 -13.94 -4.51 -9.47
C ASN A 144 -13.63 -5.71 -8.57
N SER A 145 -13.04 -6.76 -9.14
CA SER A 145 -12.54 -7.96 -8.47
C SER A 145 -11.60 -8.70 -9.41
N ALA A 146 -10.80 -9.64 -8.88
CA ALA A 146 -9.96 -10.48 -9.70
C ALA A 146 -10.78 -11.26 -10.73
N GLN A 147 -10.46 -11.08 -12.02
CA GLN A 147 -11.08 -11.76 -13.16
C GLN A 147 -10.04 -12.06 -14.22
N PRO A 148 -10.11 -13.24 -14.86
CA PRO A 148 -9.19 -13.58 -15.95
C PRO A 148 -9.15 -12.51 -17.03
N GLY A 149 -7.94 -12.05 -17.39
CA GLY A 149 -7.71 -11.05 -18.43
C GLY A 149 -8.02 -9.60 -18.03
N LYS A 150 -8.51 -9.33 -16.81
CA LYS A 150 -8.86 -7.99 -16.35
C LYS A 150 -8.01 -7.56 -15.15
N TYR A 151 -7.70 -6.28 -15.11
CA TYR A 151 -7.07 -5.65 -13.93
C TYR A 151 -8.11 -5.27 -12.89
N ASP A 152 -7.79 -5.51 -11.63
CA ASP A 152 -8.65 -5.13 -10.51
C ASP A 152 -8.44 -3.66 -10.16
N VAL A 153 -9.50 -2.87 -10.25
CA VAL A 153 -9.48 -1.41 -9.97
C VAL A 153 -8.95 -1.11 -8.57
N TRP A 154 -9.38 -1.85 -7.55
CA TRP A 154 -8.93 -1.62 -6.18
C TRP A 154 -7.43 -1.88 -6.01
N THR A 155 -6.93 -3.02 -6.53
CA THR A 155 -5.51 -3.37 -6.49
C THR A 155 -4.64 -2.26 -7.10
N VAL A 156 -5.08 -1.71 -8.24
CA VAL A 156 -4.35 -0.63 -8.91
C VAL A 156 -4.45 0.68 -8.13
N PHE A 157 -5.62 1.03 -7.55
CA PHE A 157 -5.71 2.18 -6.64
C PHE A 157 -4.82 2.04 -5.42
N MET A 158 -4.70 0.84 -4.84
CA MET A 158 -3.77 0.58 -3.74
C MET A 158 -2.33 0.92 -4.14
N HIS A 159 -1.91 0.50 -5.34
CA HIS A 159 -0.57 0.75 -5.85
C HIS A 159 -0.31 2.25 -6.09
N GLU A 160 -1.18 2.92 -6.84
CA GLU A 160 -1.02 4.34 -7.14
C GLU A 160 -1.09 5.22 -5.88
N ALA A 161 -1.94 4.87 -4.91
CA ALA A 161 -1.96 5.54 -3.62
C ALA A 161 -0.63 5.37 -2.84
N GLY A 162 0.05 4.24 -3.00
CA GLY A 162 1.38 4.00 -2.46
C GLY A 162 2.45 4.96 -3.02
N HIS A 163 2.34 5.32 -4.31
CA HIS A 163 3.19 6.38 -4.86
C HIS A 163 2.88 7.74 -4.22
N ALA A 164 1.59 8.05 -3.99
CA ALA A 164 1.22 9.31 -3.33
C ALA A 164 1.77 9.41 -1.90
N VAL A 165 1.89 8.31 -1.17
CA VAL A 165 2.51 8.31 0.16
C VAL A 165 4.04 8.28 0.14
N GLY A 166 4.67 8.31 -1.02
CA GLY A 166 6.12 8.45 -1.15
C GLY A 166 6.90 7.16 -1.40
N ILE A 167 6.24 6.08 -1.83
CA ILE A 167 6.88 4.79 -2.08
C ILE A 167 7.06 4.57 -3.58
N LYS A 168 8.26 4.16 -4.02
CA LYS A 168 8.54 3.74 -5.40
C LYS A 168 8.16 2.29 -5.63
N ASP A 169 8.09 1.94 -6.90
CA ASP A 169 8.02 0.55 -7.36
C ASP A 169 9.14 -0.32 -6.77
N ASN A 170 8.78 -1.52 -6.32
CA ASN A 170 9.76 -2.52 -5.94
C ASN A 170 9.74 -3.72 -6.93
N PRO A 171 10.89 -4.17 -7.41
CA PRO A 171 10.98 -5.33 -8.30
C PRO A 171 11.20 -6.67 -7.59
N ARG A 172 11.24 -6.71 -6.25
CA ARG A 172 11.74 -7.87 -5.50
C ARG A 172 10.66 -8.66 -4.76
N TRP A 173 9.62 -7.98 -4.25
CA TRP A 173 8.59 -8.60 -3.42
C TRP A 173 7.25 -8.63 -4.16
N PRO A 174 6.94 -9.73 -4.88
CA PRO A 174 5.76 -9.82 -5.75
C PRO A 174 4.43 -9.69 -5.01
N ASP A 175 4.39 -10.04 -3.72
CA ASP A 175 3.19 -9.96 -2.90
C ASP A 175 2.94 -8.55 -2.32
N ALA A 176 3.93 -7.66 -2.36
CA ALA A 176 3.76 -6.28 -1.93
C ALA A 176 2.81 -5.53 -2.86
N VAL A 177 2.06 -4.56 -2.29
CA VAL A 177 1.23 -3.63 -3.05
C VAL A 177 2.08 -2.87 -4.06
N MET A 178 3.24 -2.39 -3.64
CA MET A 178 4.17 -1.61 -4.46
C MET A 178 5.05 -2.45 -5.40
N TYR A 179 4.67 -3.70 -5.72
CA TYR A 179 5.38 -4.47 -6.73
C TYR A 179 5.22 -3.87 -8.11
N ALA A 180 6.34 -3.66 -8.81
CA ALA A 180 6.45 -2.94 -10.08
C ALA A 180 5.60 -3.49 -11.24
N ILE A 181 5.07 -4.70 -11.12
CA ILE A 181 4.35 -5.37 -12.21
C ILE A 181 2.94 -5.73 -11.73
N ALA A 182 1.94 -5.10 -12.34
CA ALA A 182 0.55 -5.50 -12.17
C ALA A 182 0.20 -6.64 -13.14
N TYR A 183 -0.58 -7.59 -12.67
CA TYR A 183 -1.08 -8.70 -13.49
C TYR A 183 -2.62 -8.73 -13.48
N PRO A 184 -3.26 -9.11 -14.59
CA PRO A 184 -4.68 -9.43 -14.58
C PRO A 184 -4.99 -10.55 -13.59
N ASN A 185 -6.22 -10.58 -13.09
CA ASN A 185 -6.70 -11.59 -12.14
C ASN A 185 -5.95 -11.59 -10.78
N GLN A 186 -5.40 -10.46 -10.38
CA GLN A 186 -4.69 -10.31 -9.10
C GLN A 186 -5.46 -9.39 -8.15
N GLU A 187 -5.47 -9.73 -6.87
CA GLU A 187 -5.99 -8.89 -5.80
C GLU A 187 -4.92 -8.61 -4.75
N LYS A 188 -4.66 -7.33 -4.46
CA LYS A 188 -3.79 -6.83 -3.38
C LYS A 188 -4.55 -5.78 -2.59
N ARG A 189 -5.16 -6.17 -1.50
CA ARG A 189 -6.06 -5.32 -0.70
C ARG A 189 -5.57 -5.06 0.71
N SER A 190 -4.38 -5.58 1.02
CA SER A 190 -3.68 -5.38 2.29
C SER A 190 -2.20 -5.11 2.03
N LEU A 191 -1.59 -4.33 2.90
CA LEU A 191 -0.17 -4.01 2.83
C LEU A 191 0.66 -5.24 3.22
N HIS A 192 1.73 -5.47 2.47
CA HIS A 192 2.76 -6.45 2.77
C HIS A 192 3.79 -5.86 3.74
N ASP A 193 4.60 -6.69 4.38
CA ASP A 193 5.65 -6.26 5.32
C ASP A 193 6.61 -5.24 4.67
N PHE A 194 6.90 -5.36 3.38
CA PHE A 194 7.66 -4.35 2.64
C PHE A 194 6.96 -2.98 2.65
N ASP A 195 5.67 -2.94 2.32
CA ASP A 195 4.90 -1.69 2.26
C ASP A 195 4.84 -1.02 3.64
N LEU A 196 4.66 -1.82 4.70
CA LEU A 196 4.67 -1.35 6.09
C LEU A 196 6.04 -0.83 6.53
N ALA A 197 7.13 -1.52 6.16
CA ALA A 197 8.49 -1.06 6.44
C ALA A 197 8.81 0.27 5.73
N MET A 198 8.26 0.49 4.52
CA MET A 198 8.38 1.77 3.83
C MET A 198 7.67 2.89 4.56
N ILE A 199 6.44 2.63 5.07
CA ILE A 199 5.70 3.61 5.88
C ILE A 199 6.49 3.98 7.14
N ASP A 200 7.01 2.99 7.87
CA ASP A 200 7.84 3.22 9.07
C ASP A 200 9.08 4.07 8.74
N ALA A 201 9.75 3.78 7.64
CA ALA A 201 10.94 4.52 7.22
C ALA A 201 10.66 5.98 6.78
N ILE A 202 9.46 6.27 6.25
CA ILE A 202 9.09 7.61 5.75
C ILE A 202 8.45 8.46 6.85
N TYR A 203 7.65 7.86 7.74
CA TYR A 203 6.77 8.54 8.68
C TYR A 203 7.02 8.18 10.16
N GLY A 204 7.81 7.12 10.46
CA GLY A 204 8.12 6.61 11.80
C GLY A 204 9.15 7.40 12.62
#